data_85996ba9356c4761d52a897e89ac431d
#
_entry.id   85996ba9356c4761d52a897e89ac431d
#
_cell.length_a   1.000
_cell.length_b   1.000
_cell.length_c   1.000
_cell.angle_alpha   90.00
_cell.angle_beta   90.00
_cell.angle_gamma   90.00
#
_symmetry.space_group_name_H-M   'P 1'
#
loop_
_entity.id
_entity.type
_entity.pdbx_description
1 polymer ?
#
loop_
_entity_poly.entity_id
_entity_poly.type
_entity_poly.pdbx_seq_one_letter_code
_entity_poly.pdbx_strand_id
1 'polypeptide(L)'
;MMVLLHFHIKHNLIHYIRMKLVSPIKHLSLARPMVVGHSSELYLASSIVLETACTMCLVNVNNNKLWFIPIYAGYGASFYLFPKCLDKFSLNLAYTLWSGFGIIFTFLAEIALKKEVFHMKKLFGIMTVIYGISLIK
;
A
#
# COMPACT_ATOMS: atom_id res chain seq x y z
N MET A 1 43.02 -10.41 -15.34
CA MET A 1 43.18 -10.17 -13.87
C MET A 1 42.14 -9.17 -13.34
N MET A 2 41.90 -8.04 -13.96
CA MET A 2 40.88 -7.03 -13.50
C MET A 2 39.44 -7.51 -13.51
N VAL A 3 39.03 -8.34 -14.48
CA VAL A 3 37.65 -8.86 -14.59
C VAL A 3 37.29 -9.83 -13.44
N LEU A 4 38.24 -10.66 -13.05
CA LEU A 4 38.07 -11.59 -11.90
C LEU A 4 37.97 -10.85 -10.57
N LEU A 5 38.74 -9.78 -10.39
CA LEU A 5 38.69 -8.93 -9.20
C LEU A 5 37.33 -8.20 -9.10
N HIS A 6 36.82 -7.68 -10.22
CA HIS A 6 35.51 -7.02 -10.28
C HIS A 6 34.36 -7.97 -9.95
N PHE A 7 34.44 -9.22 -10.43
CA PHE A 7 33.45 -10.26 -10.16
C PHE A 7 33.45 -10.68 -8.68
N HIS A 8 34.64 -10.79 -8.09
CA HIS A 8 34.81 -11.15 -6.67
C HIS A 8 34.32 -10.06 -5.73
N ILE A 9 34.58 -8.80 -6.03
CA ILE A 9 34.07 -7.64 -5.26
C ILE A 9 32.57 -7.56 -5.34
N LYS A 10 31.99 -7.74 -6.54
CA LYS A 10 30.54 -7.72 -6.74
C LYS A 10 29.82 -8.84 -6.00
N HIS A 11 30.39 -10.07 -6.02
CA HIS A 11 29.85 -11.21 -5.31
C HIS A 11 29.89 -11.01 -3.78
N ASN A 12 31.01 -10.53 -3.25
CA ASN A 12 31.16 -10.25 -1.82
C ASN A 12 30.26 -9.10 -1.36
N LEU A 13 30.07 -8.05 -2.16
CA LEU A 13 29.19 -6.94 -1.87
C LEU A 13 27.71 -7.39 -1.83
N ILE A 14 27.30 -8.21 -2.78
CA ILE A 14 25.93 -8.79 -2.82
C ILE A 14 25.71 -9.69 -1.60
N HIS A 15 26.70 -10.51 -1.25
CA HIS A 15 26.62 -11.39 -0.07
C HIS A 15 26.58 -10.59 1.23
N TYR A 16 27.36 -9.52 1.34
CA TYR A 16 27.37 -8.62 2.50
C TYR A 16 26.04 -7.87 2.64
N ILE A 17 25.49 -7.33 1.54
CA ILE A 17 24.19 -6.67 1.50
C ILE A 17 23.08 -7.66 1.86
N ARG A 18 23.13 -8.89 1.34
CA ARG A 18 22.18 -9.95 1.66
C ARG A 18 22.23 -10.35 3.14
N MET A 19 23.41 -10.48 3.72
CA MET A 19 23.57 -10.82 5.14
C MET A 19 23.14 -9.68 6.07
N LYS A 20 23.44 -8.43 5.74
CA LYS A 20 23.15 -7.28 6.59
C LYS A 20 21.72 -6.74 6.48
N LEU A 21 21.08 -6.87 5.31
CA LEU A 21 19.69 -6.46 5.10
C LEU A 21 18.68 -7.58 5.37
N VAL A 22 19.04 -8.84 5.11
CA VAL A 22 18.10 -9.98 5.25
C VAL A 22 18.13 -10.59 6.64
N SER A 23 19.25 -10.49 7.39
CA SER A 23 19.33 -11.04 8.74
C SER A 23 18.39 -10.37 9.76
N PRO A 24 18.27 -9.03 9.82
CA PRO A 24 17.31 -8.40 10.73
C PRO A 24 15.86 -8.67 10.32
N ILE A 25 15.58 -8.85 9.02
CA ILE A 25 14.23 -9.18 8.54
C ILE A 25 13.82 -10.60 8.93
N LYS A 26 14.74 -11.58 8.92
CA LYS A 26 14.47 -12.94 9.40
C LYS A 26 14.19 -12.98 10.91
N HIS A 27 14.91 -12.22 11.71
CA HIS A 27 14.67 -12.14 13.16
C HIS A 27 13.33 -11.42 13.47
N LEU A 28 12.93 -10.46 12.65
CA LEU A 28 11.65 -9.76 12.82
C LEU A 28 10.46 -10.67 12.46
N SER A 29 10.64 -11.59 11.49
CA SER A 29 9.57 -12.51 11.05
C SER A 29 9.38 -13.71 12.00
N LEU A 30 10.42 -14.08 12.79
CA LEU A 30 10.38 -15.22 13.73
C LEU A 30 9.81 -14.85 15.12
N ALA A 31 9.66 -13.55 15.44
CA ALA A 31 9.27 -13.09 16.77
C ALA A 31 7.80 -12.65 16.89
N ARG A 32 6.98 -12.81 15.83
CA ARG A 32 5.56 -12.46 15.92
C ARG A 32 4.72 -13.69 16.22
N PRO A 33 4.04 -13.76 17.39
CA PRO A 33 2.97 -14.72 17.55
C PRO A 33 1.93 -14.45 16.45
N MET A 34 1.61 -15.46 15.65
CA MET A 34 0.49 -15.45 14.72
C MET A 34 -0.79 -15.22 15.56
N VAL A 35 -1.13 -13.98 15.81
CA VAL A 35 -2.48 -13.63 16.24
C VAL A 35 -3.35 -13.78 15.00
N VAL A 36 -3.79 -15.01 14.77
CA VAL A 36 -4.80 -15.36 13.78
C VAL A 36 -6.11 -14.72 14.26
N GLY A 37 -6.32 -13.48 13.88
CA GLY A 37 -7.52 -12.74 14.22
C GLY A 37 -8.01 -11.98 12.98
N HIS A 38 -9.30 -11.88 12.85
CA HIS A 38 -10.06 -11.02 11.91
C HIS A 38 -9.56 -9.56 11.87
N SER A 39 -8.69 -9.21 12.81
CA SER A 39 -8.14 -7.86 12.98
C SER A 39 -7.24 -7.38 11.85
N SER A 40 -6.46 -8.26 11.20
CA SER A 40 -5.54 -7.84 10.10
C SER A 40 -6.30 -7.37 8.86
N GLU A 41 -7.43 -8.02 8.54
CA GLU A 41 -8.31 -7.60 7.45
C GLU A 41 -8.98 -6.27 7.76
N LEU A 42 -9.41 -6.09 9.03
CA LEU A 42 -9.99 -4.84 9.49
C LEU A 42 -8.99 -3.69 9.46
N TYR A 43 -7.73 -3.92 9.83
CA TYR A 43 -6.68 -2.90 9.72
C TYR A 43 -6.43 -2.48 8.27
N LEU A 44 -6.38 -3.44 7.34
CA LEU A 44 -6.25 -3.13 5.91
C LEU A 44 -7.45 -2.34 5.40
N ALA A 45 -8.67 -2.81 5.66
CA ALA A 45 -9.90 -2.15 5.24
C ALA A 45 -10.02 -0.73 5.82
N SER A 46 -9.74 -0.56 7.11
CA SER A 46 -9.78 0.76 7.79
C SER A 46 -8.75 1.73 7.20
N SER A 47 -7.54 1.23 6.89
CA SER A 47 -6.49 2.02 6.26
C SER A 47 -6.93 2.52 4.87
N ILE A 48 -7.55 1.65 4.04
CA ILE A 48 -8.04 2.00 2.70
C ILE A 48 -9.16 3.05 2.78
N VAL A 49 -10.15 2.82 3.67
CA VAL A 49 -11.29 3.74 3.82
C VAL A 49 -10.83 5.11 4.30
N LEU A 50 -9.92 5.14 5.29
CA LEU A 50 -9.40 6.38 5.84
C LEU A 50 -8.62 7.19 4.79
N GLU A 51 -7.77 6.51 4.01
CA GLU A 51 -7.04 7.15 2.92
C GLU A 51 -7.97 7.70 1.85
N THR A 52 -8.96 6.90 1.41
CA THR A 52 -9.93 7.35 0.41
C THR A 52 -10.71 8.58 0.90
N ALA A 53 -11.14 8.59 2.16
CA ALA A 53 -11.81 9.74 2.76
C ALA A 53 -10.90 10.99 2.75
N CYS A 54 -9.63 10.86 3.12
CA CYS A 54 -8.67 11.95 3.09
C CYS A 54 -8.43 12.46 1.66
N THR A 55 -8.32 11.54 0.69
CA THR A 55 -8.18 11.89 -0.73
C THR A 55 -9.37 12.69 -1.23
N MET A 56 -10.60 12.32 -0.84
CA MET A 56 -11.80 13.09 -1.19
C MET A 56 -11.80 14.49 -0.56
N CYS A 57 -11.27 14.63 0.65
CA CYS A 57 -11.17 15.94 1.33
C CYS A 57 -10.15 16.88 0.68
N LEU A 58 -9.20 16.38 -0.14
CA LEU A 58 -8.23 17.23 -0.86
C LEU A 58 -8.89 18.29 -1.75
N VAL A 59 -10.08 18.01 -2.28
CA VAL A 59 -10.82 18.97 -3.11
C VAL A 59 -11.16 20.25 -2.32
N ASN A 60 -11.35 20.16 -1.02
CA ASN A 60 -11.71 21.29 -0.16
C ASN A 60 -10.51 22.19 0.19
N VAL A 61 -9.29 21.72 -0.03
CA VAL A 61 -8.05 22.48 0.23
C VAL A 61 -7.98 23.75 -0.63
N ASN A 62 -8.52 23.74 -1.85
CA ASN A 62 -8.56 24.91 -2.73
C ASN A 62 -9.37 26.08 -2.12
N ASN A 63 -10.39 25.75 -1.30
CA ASN A 63 -11.23 26.74 -0.64
C ASN A 63 -10.65 27.20 0.70
N ASN A 64 -10.01 26.29 1.44
CA ASN A 64 -9.41 26.59 2.74
C ASN A 64 -8.21 25.69 3.01
N LYS A 65 -7.03 26.28 3.15
CA LYS A 65 -5.76 25.58 3.41
C LYS A 65 -5.73 24.86 4.77
N LEU A 66 -6.58 25.20 5.72
CA LEU A 66 -6.68 24.52 7.02
C LEU A 66 -7.09 23.03 6.88
N TRP A 67 -7.68 22.64 5.76
CA TRP A 67 -8.00 21.24 5.46
C TRP A 67 -6.77 20.34 5.35
N PHE A 68 -5.58 20.90 5.14
CA PHE A 68 -4.34 20.10 5.17
C PHE A 68 -4.12 19.40 6.52
N ILE A 69 -4.50 20.03 7.64
CA ILE A 69 -4.27 19.47 8.98
C ILE A 69 -4.98 18.12 9.16
N PRO A 70 -6.33 18.03 9.02
CA PRO A 70 -7.03 16.75 9.17
C PRO A 70 -6.67 15.74 8.08
N ILE A 71 -6.33 16.18 6.87
CA ILE A 71 -5.93 15.30 5.76
C ILE A 71 -4.60 14.61 6.09
N TYR A 72 -3.57 15.36 6.49
CA TYR A 72 -2.28 14.77 6.85
C TYR A 72 -2.37 13.90 8.10
N ALA A 73 -3.17 14.28 9.08
CA ALA A 73 -3.45 13.44 10.25
C ALA A 73 -4.11 12.12 9.86
N GLY A 74 -5.08 12.15 8.94
CA GLY A 74 -5.73 10.95 8.43
C GLY A 74 -4.81 10.06 7.59
N TYR A 75 -3.98 10.62 6.71
CA TYR A 75 -2.95 9.84 6.03
C TYR A 75 -1.96 9.21 7.00
N GLY A 76 -1.49 9.96 8.01
CA GLY A 76 -0.62 9.42 9.05
C GLY A 76 -1.25 8.25 9.80
N ALA A 77 -2.54 8.35 10.13
CA ALA A 77 -3.29 7.27 10.76
C ALA A 77 -3.45 6.06 9.82
N SER A 78 -3.73 6.26 8.53
CA SER A 78 -3.79 5.20 7.52
C SER A 78 -2.45 4.45 7.44
N PHE A 79 -1.33 5.16 7.33
CA PHE A 79 0.01 4.58 7.32
C PHE A 79 0.39 3.89 8.64
N TYR A 80 -0.16 4.31 9.77
CA TYR A 80 0.02 3.61 11.04
C TYR A 80 -0.74 2.29 11.10
N LEU A 81 -1.93 2.23 10.50
CA LEU A 81 -2.77 1.02 10.46
C LEU A 81 -2.25 -0.01 9.45
N PHE A 82 -1.74 0.44 8.31
CA PHE A 82 -1.31 -0.43 7.21
C PHE A 82 -0.29 -1.50 7.63
N PRO A 83 0.81 -1.22 8.36
CA PRO A 83 1.76 -2.25 8.77
C PRO A 83 1.17 -3.34 9.65
N LYS A 84 0.07 -3.07 10.36
CA LYS A 84 -0.59 -4.05 11.23
C LYS A 84 -1.30 -5.17 10.45
N CYS A 85 -1.60 -4.95 9.17
CA CYS A 85 -2.15 -6.01 8.33
C CYS A 85 -1.09 -7.00 7.84
N LEU A 86 0.20 -6.65 7.90
CA LEU A 86 1.31 -7.47 7.44
C LEU A 86 1.56 -8.72 8.29
N ASP A 87 0.87 -8.85 9.42
CA ASP A 87 0.89 -10.08 10.21
C ASP A 87 0.23 -11.25 9.47
N LYS A 88 -0.76 -10.97 8.61
CA LYS A 88 -1.47 -11.97 7.80
C LYS A 88 -1.10 -11.92 6.32
N PHE A 89 -0.87 -10.72 5.79
CA PHE A 89 -0.64 -10.50 4.37
C PHE A 89 0.84 -10.26 4.09
N SER A 90 1.35 -10.81 2.97
CA SER A 90 2.66 -10.39 2.46
C SER A 90 2.61 -8.90 2.07
N LEU A 91 3.74 -8.20 2.16
CA LEU A 91 3.82 -6.78 1.82
C LEU A 91 3.31 -6.49 0.40
N ASN A 92 3.69 -7.34 -0.56
CA ASN A 92 3.27 -7.18 -1.95
C ASN A 92 1.74 -7.29 -2.10
N LEU A 93 1.14 -8.32 -1.49
CA LEU A 93 -0.31 -8.53 -1.54
C LEU A 93 -1.06 -7.40 -0.82
N ALA A 94 -0.63 -7.04 0.40
CA ALA A 94 -1.24 -5.96 1.17
C ALA A 94 -1.22 -4.63 0.42
N TYR A 95 -0.06 -4.28 -0.18
CA TYR A 95 0.09 -3.04 -0.94
C TYR A 95 -0.77 -3.04 -2.22
N THR A 96 -0.83 -4.18 -2.92
CA THR A 96 -1.66 -4.30 -4.13
C THR A 96 -3.15 -4.19 -3.80
N LEU A 97 -3.61 -4.83 -2.72
CA LEU A 97 -4.99 -4.69 -2.26
C LEU A 97 -5.29 -3.25 -1.84
N TRP A 98 -4.42 -2.65 -1.04
CA TRP A 98 -4.58 -1.28 -0.56
C TRP A 98 -4.69 -0.28 -1.70
N SER A 99 -3.76 -0.29 -2.66
CA SER A 99 -3.79 0.61 -3.82
C SER A 99 -4.95 0.31 -4.76
N GLY A 100 -5.24 -0.95 -5.04
CA GLY A 100 -6.31 -1.35 -5.94
C GLY A 100 -7.70 -0.99 -5.42
N PHE A 101 -8.00 -1.31 -4.17
CA PHE A 101 -9.26 -0.89 -3.54
C PHE A 101 -9.34 0.61 -3.35
N GLY A 102 -8.22 1.29 -3.06
CA GLY A 102 -8.15 2.74 -3.00
C GLY A 102 -8.63 3.40 -4.30
N ILE A 103 -8.16 2.92 -5.46
CA ILE A 103 -8.60 3.41 -6.78
C ILE A 103 -10.10 3.16 -7.00
N ILE A 104 -10.59 1.96 -6.66
CA ILE A 104 -12.01 1.60 -6.83
C ILE A 104 -12.89 2.51 -5.95
N PHE A 105 -12.56 2.66 -4.67
CA PHE A 105 -13.36 3.49 -3.75
C PHE A 105 -13.31 4.96 -4.12
N THR A 106 -12.16 5.48 -4.56
CA THR A 106 -12.04 6.86 -5.05
C THR A 106 -12.95 7.08 -6.25
N PHE A 107 -12.93 6.19 -7.23
CA PHE A 107 -13.80 6.27 -8.40
C PHE A 107 -15.29 6.22 -8.05
N LEU A 108 -15.69 5.31 -7.16
CA LEU A 108 -17.08 5.22 -6.70
C LEU A 108 -17.52 6.49 -5.95
N ALA A 109 -16.65 7.03 -5.11
CA ALA A 109 -16.92 8.27 -4.38
C ALA A 109 -17.04 9.47 -5.32
N GLU A 110 -16.21 9.58 -6.35
CA GLU A 110 -16.30 10.65 -7.35
C GLU A 110 -17.63 10.62 -8.13
N ILE A 111 -18.09 9.42 -8.52
CA ILE A 111 -19.41 9.25 -9.15
C ILE A 111 -20.52 9.63 -8.18
N ALA A 112 -20.47 9.14 -6.92
CA ALA A 112 -21.49 9.42 -5.92
C ALA A 112 -21.61 10.92 -5.61
N LEU A 113 -20.48 11.63 -5.60
CA LEU A 113 -20.42 13.07 -5.39
C LEU A 113 -20.74 13.88 -6.67
N LYS A 114 -21.09 13.23 -7.78
CA LYS A 114 -21.37 13.83 -9.09
C LYS A 114 -20.24 14.76 -9.60
N LYS A 115 -19.00 14.50 -9.17
CA LYS A 115 -17.81 15.26 -9.59
C LYS A 115 -17.25 14.76 -10.91
N GLU A 116 -17.57 13.53 -11.28
CA GLU A 116 -17.14 12.92 -12.53
C GLU A 116 -18.30 12.27 -13.28
N VAL A 117 -18.21 12.35 -14.62
CA VAL A 117 -19.12 11.63 -15.52
C VAL A 117 -18.59 10.20 -15.70
N PHE A 118 -19.50 9.24 -15.66
CA PHE A 118 -19.18 7.83 -15.92
C PHE A 118 -18.68 7.66 -17.36
N HIS A 119 -17.42 7.26 -17.51
CA HIS A 119 -16.83 6.93 -18.80
C HIS A 119 -16.46 5.46 -18.88
N MET A 120 -16.87 4.76 -19.94
CA MET A 120 -16.54 3.35 -20.17
C MET A 120 -15.04 3.05 -20.14
N LYS A 121 -14.20 4.00 -20.60
CA LYS A 121 -12.72 3.85 -20.54
C LYS A 121 -12.20 3.70 -19.09
N LYS A 122 -12.78 4.45 -18.14
CA LYS A 122 -12.42 4.33 -16.71
C LYS A 122 -12.84 2.99 -16.13
N LEU A 123 -14.03 2.49 -16.51
CA LEU A 123 -14.49 1.17 -16.12
C LEU A 123 -13.53 0.07 -16.59
N PHE A 124 -13.07 0.13 -17.86
CA PHE A 124 -12.05 -0.82 -18.35
C PHE A 124 -10.76 -0.76 -17.56
N GLY A 125 -10.28 0.44 -17.19
CA GLY A 125 -9.11 0.60 -16.34
C GLY A 125 -9.27 -0.08 -14.99
N ILE A 126 -10.42 0.11 -14.32
CA ILE A 126 -10.72 -0.52 -13.03
C ILE A 126 -10.81 -2.04 -13.15
N MET A 127 -11.46 -2.55 -14.20
CA MET A 127 -11.52 -4.00 -14.45
C MET A 127 -10.14 -4.61 -14.66
N THR A 128 -9.23 -3.89 -15.34
CA THR A 128 -7.84 -4.31 -15.51
C THR A 128 -7.11 -4.37 -14.15
N VAL A 129 -7.33 -3.40 -13.26
CA VAL A 129 -6.76 -3.40 -11.90
C VAL A 129 -7.28 -4.61 -11.11
N ILE A 130 -8.58 -4.87 -11.11
CA ILE A 130 -9.19 -6.03 -10.43
C ILE A 130 -8.59 -7.34 -10.95
N TYR A 131 -8.47 -7.46 -12.27
CA TYR A 131 -7.85 -8.63 -12.89
C TYR A 131 -6.39 -8.79 -12.47
N GLY A 132 -5.61 -7.71 -12.48
CA GLY A 132 -4.21 -7.70 -12.02
C GLY A 132 -4.08 -8.15 -10.56
N ILE A 133 -4.96 -7.69 -9.67
CA ILE A 133 -4.99 -8.12 -8.26
C ILE A 133 -5.25 -9.63 -8.15
N SER A 134 -6.14 -10.17 -8.98
CA SER A 134 -6.47 -11.61 -8.95
C SER A 134 -5.30 -12.51 -9.37
N LEU A 135 -4.37 -11.99 -10.16
CA LEU A 135 -3.18 -12.73 -10.60
C LEU A 135 -2.05 -12.77 -9.54
N ILE A 136 -2.08 -11.90 -8.55
CA ILE A 136 -1.05 -11.80 -7.50
C ILE A 136 -1.33 -12.75 -6.31
N LYS A 137 -2.51 -13.34 -6.28
CA LYS A 137 -2.95 -14.26 -5.23
C LYS A 137 -2.26 -15.68 -5.30
#